data_36a19716adcc535ccfb21dd16bf5a044
#
_entry.id   36a19716adcc535ccfb21dd16bf5a044
#
_cell.length_a   1.000
_cell.length_b   1.000
_cell.length_c   1.000
_cell.angle_alpha   90.00
_cell.angle_beta   90.00
_cell.angle_gamma   90.00
#
_symmetry.space_group_name_H-M   'P 1'
#
loop_
_entity.id
_entity.type
_entity.pdbx_description
1 polymer ?
#
loop_
_entity_poly.entity_id
_entity_poly.type
_entity_poly.pdbx_seq_one_letter_code
_entity_poly.pdbx_strand_id
1 'polypeptide(L)'
;MTTAGGGQQTLGKILFYRQLEPLSIEKHRTLGVSQVSNPFSFLADTHLVPLTVDEFGLAAVCYPIIFDTQSKTPLAVMGLRPGMNVFLGADGSLDPEVYLPAFARRYPFLPVMAGQEGQPQPAATQEGDRVLVCIDRAAKMLSSTPELPFFEGEKPSRYTQEAIQFCREFDMLGKRTQEFVKLIEDNGLFELTPLSLPRANADGTPGEPQKIGEYLRISEAKLNALPKDKYLDLRDKGVSAVMHAHLLSLGLWPKILSRAARIQASTPLSN
;
A
#
# COMPACT_ATOMS: atom_id res chain seq x y z
N MET A 1 -27.55 -8.96 -38.13
CA MET A 1 -26.54 -7.91 -37.87
C MET A 1 -26.30 -7.90 -36.35
N THR A 2 -25.26 -8.58 -35.92
CA THR A 2 -24.96 -8.82 -34.50
C THR A 2 -23.78 -7.94 -34.15
N THR A 3 -24.00 -6.91 -33.35
CA THR A 3 -22.96 -6.04 -32.84
C THR A 3 -22.24 -6.74 -31.70
N ALA A 4 -20.98 -7.09 -31.93
CA ALA A 4 -20.08 -7.57 -30.90
C ALA A 4 -19.70 -6.41 -29.96
N GLY A 5 -20.30 -6.37 -28.78
CA GLY A 5 -19.87 -5.54 -27.68
C GLY A 5 -18.62 -6.18 -27.02
N GLY A 6 -17.45 -5.60 -27.28
CA GLY A 6 -16.22 -5.96 -26.57
C GLY A 6 -16.35 -5.62 -25.10
N GLY A 7 -16.55 -6.62 -24.26
CA GLY A 7 -16.55 -6.48 -22.81
C GLY A 7 -15.16 -6.03 -22.32
N GLN A 8 -15.01 -4.80 -21.92
CA GLN A 8 -13.91 -4.39 -21.03
C GLN A 8 -14.09 -5.12 -19.71
N GLN A 9 -13.32 -6.19 -19.51
CA GLN A 9 -13.21 -6.83 -18.20
C GLN A 9 -12.60 -5.82 -17.24
N THR A 10 -13.39 -5.33 -16.32
CA THR A 10 -12.98 -4.43 -15.24
C THR A 10 -12.09 -5.21 -14.28
N LEU A 11 -10.77 -5.05 -14.39
CA LEU A 11 -9.86 -5.32 -13.26
C LEU A 11 -10.44 -4.61 -12.03
N GLY A 12 -10.70 -5.35 -10.93
CA GLY A 12 -11.22 -4.77 -9.70
C GLY A 12 -10.38 -3.53 -9.31
N LYS A 13 -11.04 -2.52 -8.72
CA LYS A 13 -10.42 -1.23 -8.40
C LYS A 13 -9.19 -1.44 -7.51
N ILE A 14 -8.00 -1.42 -8.10
CA ILE A 14 -6.73 -1.54 -7.39
C ILE A 14 -6.37 -0.15 -6.85
N LEU A 15 -5.93 -0.11 -5.60
CA LEU A 15 -5.56 1.13 -4.93
C LEU A 15 -4.57 1.97 -5.78
N PHE A 16 -4.87 3.25 -6.01
CA PHE A 16 -4.19 4.27 -6.84
C PHE A 16 -4.40 4.13 -8.35
N TYR A 17 -4.49 2.92 -8.87
CA TYR A 17 -4.50 2.65 -10.30
C TYR A 17 -5.86 2.95 -10.91
N ARG A 18 -5.85 3.68 -12.04
CA ARG A 18 -7.07 4.13 -12.70
C ARG A 18 -7.28 3.49 -14.07
N GLN A 19 -6.20 3.35 -14.83
CA GLN A 19 -6.25 2.83 -16.21
C GLN A 19 -5.05 1.91 -16.45
N LEU A 20 -5.21 0.65 -16.04
CA LEU A 20 -4.17 -0.36 -16.19
C LEU A 20 -4.14 -0.93 -17.61
N GLU A 21 -2.93 -1.02 -18.18
CA GLU A 21 -2.69 -1.75 -19.41
C GLU A 21 -1.33 -2.47 -19.36
N PRO A 22 -1.20 -3.62 -20.03
CA PRO A 22 0.08 -4.34 -20.10
C PRO A 22 1.13 -3.49 -20.78
N LEU A 23 2.31 -3.41 -20.20
CA LEU A 23 3.46 -2.73 -20.81
C LEU A 23 3.91 -3.52 -22.04
N SER A 24 3.90 -2.88 -23.21
CA SER A 24 4.37 -3.47 -24.46
C SER A 24 5.08 -2.45 -25.32
N ILE A 25 6.05 -2.90 -26.12
CA ILE A 25 6.80 -2.01 -27.02
C ILE A 25 5.91 -1.41 -28.11
N GLU A 26 4.91 -2.17 -28.58
CA GLU A 26 4.01 -1.73 -29.65
C GLU A 26 3.24 -0.46 -29.28
N LYS A 27 2.81 -0.39 -28.01
CA LYS A 27 1.98 0.73 -27.50
C LYS A 27 2.80 1.81 -26.81
N HIS A 28 3.96 1.47 -26.26
CA HIS A 28 4.67 2.32 -25.30
C HIS A 28 6.09 2.67 -25.74
N ARG A 29 6.47 2.46 -27.01
CA ARG A 29 7.83 2.70 -27.54
C ARG A 29 8.34 4.12 -27.24
N THR A 30 7.47 5.13 -27.37
CA THR A 30 7.81 6.55 -27.13
C THR A 30 7.43 7.04 -25.74
N LEU A 31 6.88 6.15 -24.91
CA LEU A 31 6.41 6.51 -23.58
C LEU A 31 7.47 6.27 -22.51
N GLY A 32 7.39 7.04 -21.46
CA GLY A 32 8.22 6.89 -20.26
C GLY A 32 7.76 7.84 -19.17
N VAL A 33 8.61 8.12 -18.21
CA VAL A 33 8.31 9.05 -17.12
C VAL A 33 9.17 10.30 -17.22
N SER A 34 8.59 11.42 -16.80
CA SER A 34 9.28 12.68 -16.57
C SER A 34 9.00 13.19 -15.17
N GLN A 35 9.87 14.03 -14.67
CA GLN A 35 9.69 14.68 -13.38
C GLN A 35 8.43 15.53 -13.39
N VAL A 36 7.66 15.45 -12.30
CA VAL A 36 6.46 16.28 -12.07
C VAL A 36 6.56 16.92 -10.70
N SER A 37 5.91 18.07 -10.53
CA SER A 37 5.96 18.86 -9.28
C SER A 37 5.48 18.05 -8.06
N ASN A 38 4.45 17.22 -8.25
CA ASN A 38 3.80 16.46 -7.17
C ASN A 38 3.72 14.97 -7.52
N PRO A 39 4.86 14.25 -7.50
CA PRO A 39 4.94 12.85 -7.95
C PRO A 39 4.08 11.89 -7.11
N PHE A 40 3.75 12.27 -5.87
CA PHE A 40 2.99 11.46 -4.92
C PHE A 40 1.52 11.89 -4.80
N SER A 41 1.03 12.78 -5.66
CA SER A 41 -0.36 13.25 -5.62
C SER A 41 -1.42 12.14 -5.76
N PHE A 42 -1.04 10.98 -6.29
CA PHE A 42 -1.90 9.79 -6.36
C PHE A 42 -2.25 9.20 -4.97
N LEU A 43 -1.48 9.56 -3.93
CA LEU A 43 -1.72 9.15 -2.54
C LEU A 43 -2.73 10.04 -1.81
N ALA A 44 -3.15 11.18 -2.37
CA ALA A 44 -3.92 12.18 -1.64
C ALA A 44 -5.21 11.64 -0.99
N ASP A 45 -5.89 10.75 -1.71
CA ASP A 45 -7.15 10.17 -1.25
C ASP A 45 -6.97 8.85 -0.47
N THR A 46 -5.71 8.50 -0.15
CA THR A 46 -5.39 7.18 0.39
C THR A 46 -5.01 7.28 1.86
N HIS A 47 -5.82 6.65 2.72
CA HIS A 47 -5.59 6.62 4.17
C HIS A 47 -4.91 5.34 4.65
N LEU A 48 -4.97 4.25 3.90
CA LEU A 48 -4.36 2.95 4.22
C LEU A 48 -3.57 2.44 3.02
N VAL A 49 -2.32 2.04 3.25
CA VAL A 49 -1.43 1.54 2.19
C VAL A 49 -0.88 0.18 2.60
N PRO A 50 -0.98 -0.87 1.76
CA PRO A 50 -0.40 -2.17 2.04
C PRO A 50 1.10 -2.11 2.31
N LEU A 51 1.56 -2.92 3.27
CA LEU A 51 2.95 -3.11 3.64
C LEU A 51 3.35 -4.58 3.47
N THR A 52 4.62 -4.79 3.19
CA THR A 52 5.26 -6.08 3.42
C THR A 52 5.90 -6.13 4.80
N VAL A 53 6.10 -7.32 5.37
CA VAL A 53 6.71 -7.45 6.71
C VAL A 53 8.13 -6.95 6.79
N ASP A 54 8.86 -6.97 5.67
CA ASP A 54 10.23 -6.46 5.60
C ASP A 54 10.30 -4.93 5.76
N GLU A 55 9.19 -4.24 5.58
CA GLU A 55 9.06 -2.79 5.75
C GLU A 55 8.75 -2.37 7.19
N PHE A 56 8.35 -3.31 8.07
CA PHE A 56 7.86 -2.97 9.41
C PHE A 56 8.86 -2.16 10.23
N GLY A 57 10.15 -2.46 10.14
CA GLY A 57 11.18 -1.73 10.87
C GLY A 57 11.20 -0.23 10.54
N LEU A 58 11.11 0.13 9.25
CA LEU A 58 11.09 1.52 8.78
C LEU A 58 9.71 2.17 8.94
N ALA A 59 8.66 1.41 8.69
CA ALA A 59 7.29 1.88 8.81
C ALA A 59 6.89 2.18 10.26
N ALA A 60 7.36 1.39 11.21
CA ALA A 60 6.98 1.47 12.63
C ALA A 60 7.35 2.78 13.32
N VAL A 61 8.29 3.55 12.78
CA VAL A 61 8.68 4.87 13.32
C VAL A 61 7.92 6.03 12.64
N CYS A 62 7.15 5.74 11.59
CA CYS A 62 6.43 6.74 10.81
C CYS A 62 4.93 6.77 11.13
N TYR A 63 4.28 5.60 11.20
CA TYR A 63 2.83 5.47 11.34
C TYR A 63 2.43 4.15 11.97
N PRO A 64 1.21 4.05 12.54
CA PRO A 64 0.68 2.79 13.01
C PRO A 64 0.60 1.76 11.87
N ILE A 65 0.96 0.52 12.18
CA ILE A 65 0.76 -0.64 11.32
C ILE A 65 -0.44 -1.40 11.88
N ILE A 66 -1.43 -1.66 11.07
CA ILE A 66 -2.63 -2.43 11.43
C ILE A 66 -2.81 -3.58 10.46
N PHE A 67 -3.75 -4.48 10.74
CA PHE A 67 -4.12 -5.53 9.79
C PHE A 67 -5.58 -5.37 9.40
N ASP A 68 -5.87 -5.56 8.13
CA ASP A 68 -7.23 -5.59 7.61
C ASP A 68 -8.05 -6.73 8.25
N THR A 69 -9.31 -6.48 8.55
CA THR A 69 -10.14 -7.44 9.29
C THR A 69 -10.51 -8.69 8.49
N GLN A 70 -10.52 -8.61 7.16
CA GLN A 70 -10.89 -9.71 6.27
C GLN A 70 -9.67 -10.39 5.65
N SER A 71 -8.86 -9.63 4.92
CA SER A 71 -7.68 -10.15 4.22
C SER A 71 -6.46 -10.35 5.13
N LYS A 72 -6.47 -9.75 6.33
CA LYS A 72 -5.34 -9.71 7.26
C LYS A 72 -4.08 -9.09 6.67
N THR A 73 -4.22 -8.37 5.55
CA THR A 73 -3.12 -7.62 4.94
C THR A 73 -2.62 -6.55 5.90
N PRO A 74 -1.30 -6.45 6.16
CA PRO A 74 -0.77 -5.37 6.96
C PRO A 74 -0.84 -4.04 6.20
N LEU A 75 -1.26 -2.98 6.91
CA LEU A 75 -1.57 -1.67 6.35
C LEU A 75 -0.86 -0.56 7.15
N ALA A 76 -0.20 0.33 6.44
CA ALA A 76 0.26 1.62 6.96
C ALA A 76 -0.92 2.56 7.12
N VAL A 77 -1.09 3.15 8.31
CA VAL A 77 -2.13 4.16 8.55
C VAL A 77 -1.60 5.53 8.18
N MET A 78 -1.98 6.00 7.00
CA MET A 78 -1.61 7.33 6.49
C MET A 78 -2.74 8.36 6.61
N GLY A 79 -3.88 7.98 7.16
CA GLY A 79 -5.03 8.85 7.41
C GLY A 79 -6.12 8.13 8.19
N LEU A 80 -7.18 8.86 8.57
CA LEU A 80 -8.26 8.31 9.42
C LEU A 80 -9.48 7.86 8.62
N ARG A 81 -9.59 8.28 7.36
CA ARG A 81 -10.73 7.98 6.48
C ARG A 81 -10.34 8.09 5.02
N PRO A 82 -11.08 7.46 4.10
CA PRO A 82 -10.93 7.70 2.67
C PRO A 82 -10.94 9.19 2.32
N GLY A 83 -10.15 9.60 1.35
CA GLY A 83 -9.98 11.00 0.96
C GLY A 83 -9.08 11.83 1.87
N MET A 84 -8.29 11.17 2.75
CA MET A 84 -7.37 11.86 3.66
C MET A 84 -6.03 11.13 3.72
N ASN A 85 -4.95 11.84 3.43
CA ASN A 85 -3.59 11.43 3.73
C ASN A 85 -2.90 12.54 4.54
N VAL A 86 -2.54 12.24 5.78
CA VAL A 86 -1.98 13.24 6.72
C VAL A 86 -0.49 13.50 6.52
N PHE A 87 0.14 12.84 5.56
CA PHE A 87 1.56 12.99 5.21
C PHE A 87 1.77 13.74 3.89
N LEU A 88 0.69 14.18 3.25
CA LEU A 88 0.76 15.06 2.08
C LEU A 88 0.44 16.49 2.51
N GLY A 89 1.28 17.44 2.08
CA GLY A 89 1.02 18.85 2.21
C GLY A 89 -0.12 19.31 1.30
N ALA A 90 -0.64 20.51 1.54
CA ALA A 90 -1.67 21.12 0.68
C ALA A 90 -1.20 21.31 -0.77
N ASP A 91 0.10 21.44 -0.98
CA ASP A 91 0.76 21.48 -2.29
C ASP A 91 0.93 20.10 -2.95
N GLY A 92 0.54 19.02 -2.26
CA GLY A 92 0.72 17.64 -2.70
C GLY A 92 2.13 17.07 -2.51
N SER A 93 3.03 17.79 -1.82
CA SER A 93 4.34 17.27 -1.44
C SER A 93 4.21 16.22 -0.34
N LEU A 94 5.00 15.14 -0.44
CA LEU A 94 5.09 14.14 0.63
C LEU A 94 6.02 14.64 1.73
N ASP A 95 5.64 14.42 3.00
CA ASP A 95 6.51 14.65 4.15
C ASP A 95 7.86 13.92 3.95
N PRO A 96 9.00 14.64 3.91
CA PRO A 96 10.29 14.03 3.60
C PRO A 96 10.78 13.03 4.66
N GLU A 97 10.23 13.08 5.87
CA GLU A 97 10.61 12.18 6.97
C GLU A 97 9.76 10.91 7.01
N VAL A 98 8.76 10.78 6.12
CA VAL A 98 7.90 9.60 6.11
C VAL A 98 8.47 8.51 5.20
N TYR A 99 8.50 7.27 5.70
CA TYR A 99 8.79 6.12 4.87
C TYR A 99 7.68 5.90 3.83
N LEU A 100 8.01 5.85 2.55
CA LEU A 100 7.04 5.56 1.50
C LEU A 100 6.93 4.04 1.28
N PRO A 101 5.76 3.42 1.51
CA PRO A 101 5.58 1.98 1.32
C PRO A 101 5.95 1.49 -0.09
N ALA A 102 6.52 0.30 -0.17
CA ALA A 102 6.91 -0.32 -1.44
C ALA A 102 5.72 -0.46 -2.40
N PHE A 103 4.52 -0.69 -1.86
CA PHE A 103 3.29 -0.68 -2.63
C PHE A 103 3.05 0.64 -3.38
N ALA A 104 3.38 1.78 -2.78
CA ALA A 104 3.29 3.09 -3.42
C ALA A 104 4.50 3.39 -4.32
N ARG A 105 5.71 2.96 -3.93
CA ARG A 105 6.94 3.19 -4.71
C ARG A 105 6.94 2.53 -6.08
N ARG A 106 6.21 1.42 -6.25
CA ARG A 106 6.10 0.75 -7.55
C ARG A 106 5.25 1.50 -8.58
N TYR A 107 4.46 2.50 -8.15
CA TYR A 107 3.64 3.28 -9.08
C TYR A 107 4.52 4.04 -10.08
N PRO A 108 4.20 4.05 -11.39
CA PRO A 108 2.95 3.60 -12.03
C PRO A 108 2.93 2.12 -12.47
N PHE A 109 3.90 1.31 -12.09
CA PHE A 109 3.97 -0.09 -12.48
C PHE A 109 3.17 -1.00 -11.53
N LEU A 110 2.53 -2.03 -12.10
CA LEU A 110 1.80 -3.03 -11.34
C LEU A 110 2.20 -4.43 -11.82
N PRO A 111 2.77 -5.29 -10.95
CA PRO A 111 2.96 -6.69 -11.30
C PRO A 111 1.60 -7.41 -11.33
N VAL A 112 1.41 -8.23 -12.35
CA VAL A 112 0.23 -9.06 -12.55
C VAL A 112 0.69 -10.47 -12.84
N MET A 113 0.14 -11.46 -12.13
CA MET A 113 0.49 -12.87 -12.36
C MET A 113 -0.15 -13.36 -13.66
N ALA A 114 0.64 -13.94 -14.56
CA ALA A 114 0.11 -14.57 -15.74
C ALA A 114 -0.76 -15.79 -15.36
N GLY A 115 -1.97 -15.88 -15.94
CA GLY A 115 -2.86 -17.03 -15.76
C GLY A 115 -3.95 -16.88 -14.70
N GLN A 116 -4.16 -15.71 -14.11
CA GLN A 116 -5.39 -15.44 -13.35
C GLN A 116 -6.53 -15.10 -14.32
N GLU A 117 -7.69 -15.77 -14.16
CA GLU A 117 -8.87 -15.49 -14.97
C GLU A 117 -9.26 -14.01 -14.85
N GLY A 118 -9.47 -13.36 -16.01
CA GLY A 118 -9.85 -11.94 -16.07
C GLY A 118 -8.69 -10.95 -16.16
N GLN A 119 -7.43 -11.40 -16.25
CA GLN A 119 -6.27 -10.53 -16.41
C GLN A 119 -5.73 -10.53 -17.85
N PRO A 120 -5.09 -9.43 -18.31
CA PRO A 120 -4.52 -9.36 -19.64
C PRO A 120 -3.49 -10.47 -19.85
N GLN A 121 -3.60 -11.21 -20.96
CA GLN A 121 -2.59 -12.20 -21.35
C GLN A 121 -1.35 -11.49 -21.90
N PRO A 122 -0.12 -11.94 -21.55
CA PRO A 122 1.10 -11.35 -22.09
C PRO A 122 1.23 -11.60 -23.60
N ALA A 123 1.55 -10.56 -24.34
CA ALA A 123 2.23 -10.73 -25.60
C ALA A 123 3.69 -11.10 -25.32
N ALA A 124 4.04 -12.37 -25.54
CA ALA A 124 5.41 -12.91 -25.54
C ALA A 124 6.39 -12.32 -24.50
N THR A 125 6.35 -12.86 -23.30
CA THR A 125 7.50 -12.85 -22.38
C THR A 125 8.36 -14.10 -22.61
N GLN A 126 9.67 -14.00 -22.39
CA GLN A 126 10.58 -15.15 -22.50
C GLN A 126 10.07 -16.32 -21.64
N GLU A 127 10.22 -17.55 -22.12
CA GLU A 127 9.85 -18.77 -21.41
C GLU A 127 10.42 -18.74 -19.97
N GLY A 128 9.52 -18.71 -18.98
CA GLY A 128 9.87 -18.68 -17.56
C GLY A 128 9.30 -17.51 -16.74
N ASP A 129 8.96 -16.39 -17.36
CA ASP A 129 8.42 -15.22 -16.65
C ASP A 129 6.90 -15.31 -16.44
N ARG A 130 6.51 -15.63 -15.20
CA ARG A 130 5.10 -15.65 -14.77
C ARG A 130 4.57 -14.26 -14.36
N VAL A 131 5.39 -13.23 -14.37
CA VAL A 131 5.01 -11.88 -13.92
C VAL A 131 4.91 -10.95 -15.11
N LEU A 132 3.70 -10.50 -15.37
CA LEU A 132 3.39 -9.40 -16.28
C LEU A 132 3.54 -8.09 -15.54
N VAL A 133 4.03 -7.06 -16.20
CA VAL A 133 4.02 -5.71 -15.68
C VAL A 133 3.04 -4.87 -16.48
N CYS A 134 2.06 -4.30 -15.77
CA CYS A 134 1.14 -3.29 -16.29
C CYS A 134 1.61 -1.89 -15.87
N ILE A 135 1.13 -0.88 -16.58
CA ILE A 135 1.30 0.53 -16.23
C ILE A 135 -0.07 1.19 -16.07
N ASP A 136 -0.13 2.19 -15.22
CA ASP A 136 -1.30 3.07 -15.15
C ASP A 136 -1.18 4.21 -16.16
N ARG A 137 -1.93 4.13 -17.26
CA ARG A 137 -1.95 5.17 -18.30
C ARG A 137 -2.44 6.53 -17.81
N ALA A 138 -3.16 6.58 -16.71
CA ALA A 138 -3.62 7.81 -16.08
C ALA A 138 -2.57 8.45 -15.15
N ALA A 139 -1.37 7.87 -15.03
CA ALA A 139 -0.31 8.41 -14.18
C ALA A 139 0.21 9.75 -14.72
N LYS A 140 0.20 10.78 -13.87
CA LYS A 140 0.59 12.15 -14.24
C LYS A 140 2.03 12.29 -14.72
N MET A 141 2.91 11.37 -14.29
CA MET A 141 4.33 11.37 -14.65
C MET A 141 4.60 10.78 -16.05
N LEU A 142 3.60 10.22 -16.72
CA LEU A 142 3.79 9.67 -18.05
C LEU A 142 3.92 10.77 -19.09
N SER A 143 4.91 10.62 -19.98
CA SER A 143 5.23 11.58 -21.05
C SER A 143 5.56 10.85 -22.36
N SER A 144 5.19 11.47 -23.47
CA SER A 144 5.61 11.04 -24.81
C SER A 144 7.00 11.57 -25.20
N THR A 145 7.55 12.51 -24.42
CA THR A 145 8.92 13.01 -24.51
C THR A 145 9.61 12.82 -23.15
N PRO A 146 9.82 11.56 -22.73
CA PRO A 146 10.21 11.25 -21.37
C PRO A 146 11.70 11.51 -21.11
N GLU A 147 12.01 11.88 -19.84
CA GLU A 147 13.37 11.89 -19.33
C GLU A 147 13.91 10.47 -19.13
N LEU A 148 13.03 9.56 -18.71
CA LEU A 148 13.32 8.14 -18.53
C LEU A 148 12.37 7.32 -19.42
N PRO A 149 12.79 6.96 -20.65
CA PRO A 149 11.97 6.20 -21.57
C PRO A 149 11.74 4.77 -21.08
N PHE A 150 10.59 4.17 -21.43
CA PHE A 150 10.34 2.77 -21.11
C PHE A 150 11.13 1.80 -22.00
N PHE A 151 11.42 2.20 -23.23
CA PHE A 151 12.14 1.39 -24.20
C PHE A 151 13.28 2.17 -24.85
N GLU A 152 14.39 1.49 -25.12
CA GLU A 152 15.52 1.94 -25.92
C GLU A 152 15.63 1.01 -27.14
N GLY A 153 15.24 1.53 -28.30
CA GLY A 153 15.04 0.71 -29.49
C GLY A 153 13.93 -0.32 -29.28
N GLU A 154 14.26 -1.60 -29.35
CA GLU A 154 13.32 -2.71 -29.16
C GLU A 154 13.42 -3.40 -27.78
N LYS A 155 14.23 -2.87 -26.88
CA LYS A 155 14.47 -3.46 -25.56
C LYS A 155 13.93 -2.56 -24.46
N PRO A 156 13.48 -3.14 -23.33
CA PRO A 156 13.20 -2.35 -22.14
C PRO A 156 14.45 -1.55 -21.72
N SER A 157 14.26 -0.28 -21.41
CA SER A 157 15.33 0.58 -20.89
C SER A 157 15.82 0.08 -19.52
N ARG A 158 16.96 0.60 -19.07
CA ARG A 158 17.47 0.30 -17.72
C ARG A 158 16.43 0.63 -16.64
N TYR A 159 15.75 1.77 -16.75
CA TYR A 159 14.68 2.17 -15.84
C TYR A 159 13.55 1.13 -15.77
N THR A 160 13.10 0.66 -16.92
CA THR A 160 12.04 -0.36 -16.99
C THR A 160 12.49 -1.71 -16.43
N GLN A 161 13.75 -2.11 -16.69
CA GLN A 161 14.30 -3.34 -16.12
C GLN A 161 14.36 -3.28 -14.58
N GLU A 162 14.80 -2.16 -14.02
CA GLU A 162 14.83 -1.93 -12.57
C GLU A 162 13.40 -1.94 -11.97
N ALA A 163 12.42 -1.34 -12.65
CA ALA A 163 11.02 -1.38 -12.24
C ALA A 163 10.43 -2.80 -12.27
N ILE A 164 10.73 -3.58 -13.31
CA ILE A 164 10.31 -5.00 -13.40
C ILE A 164 10.95 -5.81 -12.26
N GLN A 165 12.24 -5.62 -12.00
CA GLN A 165 12.94 -6.29 -10.92
C GLN A 165 12.32 -5.95 -9.55
N PHE A 166 12.05 -4.67 -9.31
CA PHE A 166 11.36 -4.23 -8.09
C PHE A 166 9.97 -4.88 -7.92
N CYS A 167 9.22 -5.01 -9.02
CA CYS A 167 7.93 -5.69 -8.99
C CYS A 167 8.05 -7.18 -8.62
N ARG A 168 9.09 -7.87 -9.11
CA ARG A 168 9.37 -9.27 -8.76
C ARG A 168 9.76 -9.44 -7.30
N GLU A 169 10.62 -8.56 -6.80
CA GLU A 169 11.01 -8.53 -5.39
C GLU A 169 9.80 -8.29 -4.49
N PHE A 170 8.94 -7.34 -4.87
CA PHE A 170 7.70 -7.07 -4.14
C PHE A 170 6.77 -8.29 -4.07
N ASP A 171 6.66 -9.10 -5.14
CA ASP A 171 5.87 -10.35 -5.12
C ASP A 171 6.44 -11.37 -4.13
N MET A 172 7.78 -11.53 -4.09
CA MET A 172 8.44 -12.42 -3.12
C MET A 172 8.21 -11.94 -1.68
N LEU A 173 8.32 -10.64 -1.43
CA LEU A 173 8.05 -10.04 -0.12
C LEU A 173 6.58 -10.21 0.29
N GLY A 174 5.67 -10.17 -0.69
CA GLY A 174 4.25 -10.46 -0.47
C GLY A 174 4.01 -11.88 0.05
N LYS A 175 4.70 -12.88 -0.49
CA LYS A 175 4.61 -14.29 -0.01
C LYS A 175 5.13 -14.43 1.42
N ARG A 176 6.28 -13.83 1.75
CA ARG A 176 6.81 -13.80 3.12
C ARG A 176 5.83 -13.12 4.08
N THR A 177 5.15 -12.08 3.61
CA THR A 177 4.12 -11.40 4.40
C THR A 177 2.94 -12.31 4.68
N GLN A 178 2.48 -13.08 3.70
CA GLN A 178 1.41 -14.07 3.90
C GLN A 178 1.82 -15.18 4.88
N GLU A 179 3.05 -15.67 4.79
CA GLU A 179 3.60 -16.66 5.74
C GLU A 179 3.63 -16.10 7.17
N PHE A 180 4.08 -14.86 7.35
CA PHE A 180 4.04 -14.18 8.65
C PHE A 180 2.61 -14.05 9.18
N VAL A 181 1.68 -13.55 8.37
CA VAL A 181 0.26 -13.40 8.75
C VAL A 181 -0.33 -14.74 9.19
N LYS A 182 -0.03 -15.80 8.43
CA LYS A 182 -0.46 -17.16 8.79
C LYS A 182 0.12 -17.62 10.13
N LEU A 183 1.39 -17.35 10.41
CA LEU A 183 2.00 -17.69 11.72
C LEU A 183 1.29 -16.96 12.87
N ILE A 184 0.96 -15.68 12.70
CA ILE A 184 0.23 -14.90 13.72
C ILE A 184 -1.18 -15.46 13.93
N GLU A 185 -1.86 -15.84 12.86
CA GLU A 185 -3.19 -16.44 12.91
C GLU A 185 -3.20 -17.83 13.55
N ASP A 186 -2.29 -18.72 13.12
CA ASP A 186 -2.18 -20.10 13.63
C ASP A 186 -1.86 -20.14 15.14
N ASN A 187 -1.22 -19.10 15.66
CA ASN A 187 -0.94 -18.92 17.10
C ASN A 187 -2.04 -18.10 17.83
N GLY A 188 -3.12 -17.73 17.17
CA GLY A 188 -4.24 -17.02 17.76
C GLY A 188 -3.91 -15.61 18.27
N LEU A 189 -2.86 -14.96 17.74
CA LEU A 189 -2.32 -13.71 18.26
C LEU A 189 -3.10 -12.47 17.81
N PHE A 190 -3.99 -12.58 16.82
CA PHE A 190 -4.80 -11.45 16.41
C PHE A 190 -5.86 -11.08 17.45
N GLU A 191 -6.09 -9.76 17.56
CA GLU A 191 -7.12 -9.14 18.39
C GLU A 191 -7.85 -8.08 17.56
N LEU A 192 -9.17 -8.16 17.52
CA LEU A 192 -10.02 -7.13 16.91
C LEU A 192 -10.08 -5.92 17.84
N THR A 193 -9.75 -4.75 17.30
CA THR A 193 -9.64 -3.51 18.06
C THR A 193 -10.50 -2.43 17.40
N PRO A 194 -11.40 -1.76 18.16
CA PRO A 194 -12.14 -0.64 17.61
C PRO A 194 -11.23 0.58 17.40
N LEU A 195 -11.39 1.25 16.29
CA LEU A 195 -10.81 2.56 16.04
C LEU A 195 -11.85 3.63 16.41
N SER A 196 -11.52 4.42 17.43
CA SER A 196 -12.42 5.46 17.93
C SER A 196 -11.72 6.82 17.93
N LEU A 197 -12.48 7.86 17.56
CA LEU A 197 -12.02 9.25 17.65
C LEU A 197 -12.51 9.87 18.96
N PRO A 198 -11.65 10.65 19.65
CA PRO A 198 -12.11 11.44 20.80
C PRO A 198 -13.18 12.44 20.33
N ARG A 199 -14.20 12.62 21.14
CA ARG A 199 -15.27 13.59 20.92
C ARG A 199 -15.33 14.54 22.12
N ALA A 200 -15.58 15.80 21.87
CA ALA A 200 -15.93 16.76 22.91
C ALA A 200 -17.42 17.00 22.92
N ASN A 201 -18.00 17.14 24.12
CA ASN A 201 -19.36 17.61 24.32
C ASN A 201 -19.49 19.09 23.96
N ALA A 202 -20.71 19.62 23.87
CA ALA A 202 -20.95 21.03 23.58
C ALA A 202 -20.36 22.00 24.62
N ASP A 203 -20.17 21.52 25.85
CA ASP A 203 -19.54 22.25 26.96
C ASP A 203 -18.01 22.15 27.01
N GLY A 204 -17.39 21.48 26.01
CA GLY A 204 -15.95 21.28 25.93
C GLY A 204 -15.42 20.11 26.78
N THR A 205 -16.26 19.41 27.53
CA THR A 205 -15.86 18.22 28.31
C THR A 205 -15.61 17.02 27.37
N PRO A 206 -14.76 16.04 27.78
CA PRO A 206 -14.62 14.80 27.02
C PRO A 206 -15.95 14.06 26.89
N GLY A 207 -16.38 13.82 25.67
CA GLY A 207 -17.55 13.00 25.35
C GLY A 207 -17.19 11.54 25.09
N GLU A 208 -18.19 10.70 24.84
CA GLU A 208 -17.94 9.32 24.46
C GLU A 208 -17.22 9.25 23.11
N PRO A 209 -16.13 8.45 23.00
CA PRO A 209 -15.40 8.29 21.76
C PRO A 209 -16.30 7.75 20.64
N GLN A 210 -16.23 8.37 19.48
CA GLN A 210 -16.97 7.91 18.31
C GLN A 210 -16.20 6.79 17.61
N LYS A 211 -16.76 5.58 17.58
CA LYS A 211 -16.23 4.47 16.79
C LYS A 211 -16.33 4.81 15.29
N ILE A 212 -15.20 4.74 14.57
CA ILE A 212 -15.12 5.01 13.13
C ILE A 212 -14.75 3.78 12.31
N GLY A 213 -14.31 2.69 12.94
CA GLY A 213 -13.96 1.46 12.28
C GLY A 213 -13.43 0.40 13.25
N GLU A 214 -12.89 -0.65 12.67
CA GLU A 214 -12.21 -1.74 13.39
C GLU A 214 -11.01 -2.21 12.57
N TYR A 215 -10.01 -2.74 13.26
CA TYR A 215 -8.83 -3.34 12.66
C TYR A 215 -8.33 -4.50 13.51
N LEU A 216 -7.53 -5.39 12.92
CA LEU A 216 -6.79 -6.39 13.67
C LEU A 216 -5.42 -5.86 14.06
N ARG A 217 -4.98 -6.23 15.27
CA ARG A 217 -3.62 -6.02 15.76
C ARG A 217 -3.06 -7.31 16.33
N ILE A 218 -1.75 -7.41 16.50
CA ILE A 218 -1.15 -8.43 17.36
C ILE A 218 -1.41 -8.02 18.81
N SER A 219 -1.98 -8.93 19.59
CA SER A 219 -2.25 -8.72 21.02
C SER A 219 -0.99 -8.99 21.82
N GLU A 220 -0.45 -7.97 22.49
CA GLU A 220 0.68 -8.12 23.40
C GLU A 220 0.36 -9.07 24.55
N ALA A 221 -0.87 -9.01 25.08
CA ALA A 221 -1.32 -9.91 26.15
C ALA A 221 -1.31 -11.37 25.71
N LYS A 222 -1.82 -11.68 24.50
CA LYS A 222 -1.78 -13.05 23.95
C LYS A 222 -0.34 -13.50 23.64
N LEU A 223 0.49 -12.60 23.14
CA LEU A 223 1.92 -12.88 22.88
C LEU A 223 2.65 -13.25 24.17
N ASN A 224 2.43 -12.47 25.24
CA ASN A 224 3.02 -12.72 26.56
C ASN A 224 2.47 -14.00 27.26
N ALA A 225 1.26 -14.42 26.89
CA ALA A 225 0.64 -15.63 27.40
C ALA A 225 1.00 -16.91 26.61
N LEU A 226 1.77 -16.77 25.52
CA LEU A 226 2.19 -17.95 24.74
C LEU A 226 3.01 -18.93 25.59
N PRO A 227 2.81 -20.26 25.41
CA PRO A 227 3.70 -21.26 25.92
C PRO A 227 5.14 -21.02 25.43
N LYS A 228 6.12 -21.31 26.29
CA LYS A 228 7.54 -21.02 26.01
C LYS A 228 8.04 -21.65 24.71
N ASP A 229 7.64 -22.86 24.42
CA ASP A 229 7.97 -23.60 23.19
C ASP A 229 7.43 -22.89 21.95
N LYS A 230 6.20 -22.40 22.00
CA LYS A 230 5.57 -21.62 20.91
C LYS A 230 6.26 -20.28 20.67
N TYR A 231 6.59 -19.57 21.75
CA TYR A 231 7.33 -18.32 21.64
C TYR A 231 8.73 -18.52 21.04
N LEU A 232 9.43 -19.60 21.45
CA LEU A 232 10.74 -19.96 20.90
C LEU A 232 10.64 -20.32 19.41
N ASP A 233 9.61 -21.05 18.99
CA ASP A 233 9.36 -21.38 17.58
C ASP A 233 9.18 -20.10 16.72
N LEU A 234 8.40 -19.13 17.19
CA LEU A 234 8.24 -17.85 16.51
C LEU A 234 9.57 -17.07 16.43
N ARG A 235 10.36 -17.07 17.50
CA ARG A 235 11.69 -16.45 17.51
C ARG A 235 12.62 -17.11 16.50
N ASP A 236 12.66 -18.43 16.47
CA ASP A 236 13.56 -19.20 15.59
C ASP A 236 13.16 -19.06 14.11
N LYS A 237 11.89 -18.77 13.83
CA LYS A 237 11.38 -18.35 12.52
C LYS A 237 11.69 -16.90 12.17
N GLY A 238 12.35 -16.14 13.05
CA GLY A 238 12.81 -14.77 12.80
C GLY A 238 11.72 -13.71 12.82
N VAL A 239 10.50 -14.02 13.32
CA VAL A 239 9.36 -13.09 13.28
C VAL A 239 9.24 -12.16 14.50
N SER A 240 10.06 -12.37 15.52
CA SER A 240 9.99 -11.58 16.77
C SER A 240 10.18 -10.08 16.54
N ALA A 241 11.16 -9.68 15.74
CA ALA A 241 11.42 -8.26 15.44
C ALA A 241 10.23 -7.62 14.74
N VAL A 242 9.59 -8.32 13.82
CA VAL A 242 8.40 -7.85 13.08
C VAL A 242 7.21 -7.65 14.01
N MET A 243 6.96 -8.61 14.91
CA MET A 243 5.89 -8.49 15.92
C MET A 243 6.11 -7.28 16.83
N HIS A 244 7.34 -7.07 17.33
CA HIS A 244 7.64 -5.94 18.21
C HIS A 244 7.59 -4.60 17.45
N ALA A 245 8.04 -4.54 16.20
CA ALA A 245 7.90 -3.35 15.36
C ALA A 245 6.42 -2.96 15.19
N HIS A 246 5.54 -3.94 14.93
CA HIS A 246 4.10 -3.69 14.89
C HIS A 246 3.58 -3.11 16.22
N LEU A 247 3.91 -3.75 17.36
CA LEU A 247 3.44 -3.30 18.68
C LEU A 247 3.91 -1.86 18.99
N LEU A 248 5.17 -1.54 18.69
CA LEU A 248 5.72 -0.19 18.88
C LEU A 248 5.00 0.83 17.98
N SER A 249 4.69 0.46 16.75
CA SER A 249 4.00 1.35 15.79
C SER A 249 2.65 1.85 16.28
N LEU A 250 1.94 1.05 17.09
CA LEU A 250 0.63 1.42 17.63
C LEU A 250 0.70 2.66 18.55
N GLY A 251 1.87 2.94 19.13
CA GLY A 251 2.11 4.17 19.88
C GLY A 251 2.03 5.46 19.05
N LEU A 252 1.98 5.35 17.71
CA LEU A 252 1.90 6.51 16.81
C LEU A 252 0.47 6.98 16.49
N TRP A 253 -0.57 6.33 17.02
CA TRP A 253 -1.95 6.81 16.86
C TRP A 253 -2.15 8.29 17.23
N PRO A 254 -1.61 8.80 18.36
CA PRO A 254 -1.73 10.23 18.69
C PRO A 254 -1.14 11.16 17.62
N LYS A 255 -0.05 10.74 16.94
CA LYS A 255 0.55 11.50 15.83
C LYS A 255 -0.42 11.63 14.66
N ILE A 256 -1.06 10.53 14.26
CA ILE A 256 -2.05 10.52 13.15
C ILE A 256 -3.26 11.40 13.51
N LEU A 257 -3.79 11.24 14.72
CA LEU A 257 -4.93 12.03 15.21
C LEU A 257 -4.61 13.53 15.22
N SER A 258 -3.43 13.92 15.73
CA SER A 258 -2.99 15.32 15.75
C SER A 258 -2.83 15.91 14.35
N ARG A 259 -2.23 15.15 13.40
CA ARG A 259 -2.08 15.61 12.01
C ARG A 259 -3.44 15.75 11.32
N ALA A 260 -4.34 14.80 11.52
CA ALA A 260 -5.70 14.84 10.95
C ALA A 260 -6.49 16.04 11.48
N ALA A 261 -6.41 16.34 12.77
CA ALA A 261 -7.06 17.50 13.36
C ALA A 261 -6.54 18.82 12.78
N ARG A 262 -5.23 18.95 12.52
CA ARG A 262 -4.65 20.16 11.88
C ARG A 262 -5.18 20.34 10.45
N ILE A 263 -5.28 19.28 9.67
CA ILE A 263 -5.83 19.35 8.29
C ILE A 263 -7.29 19.81 8.33
N GLN A 264 -8.10 19.26 9.25
CA GLN A 264 -9.49 19.67 9.40
C GLN A 264 -9.64 21.15 9.80
N ALA A 265 -8.79 21.63 10.71
CA ALA A 265 -8.80 23.04 11.13
C ALA A 265 -8.35 24.00 10.03
N SER A 266 -7.50 23.56 9.09
CA SER A 266 -7.03 24.38 7.97
C SER A 266 -7.95 24.36 6.74
N THR A 267 -8.96 23.48 6.72
CA THR A 267 -9.95 23.43 5.63
C THR A 267 -11.11 24.38 5.98
N PRO A 268 -11.32 25.49 5.24
CA PRO A 268 -12.46 26.38 5.50
C PRO A 268 -13.76 25.59 5.39
N LEU A 269 -14.67 25.78 6.35
CA LEU A 269 -16.03 25.28 6.23
C LEU A 269 -16.63 25.88 4.95
N SER A 270 -16.77 25.07 3.92
CA SER A 270 -17.60 25.46 2.75
C SER A 270 -19.05 25.55 3.23
N ASN A 271 -19.49 26.78 3.41
CA ASN A 271 -20.90 27.13 3.63
C ASN A 271 -21.75 26.76 2.42
#